data_c5cc1c9ccff9018182df865079c1da77
#
_entry.id   c5cc1c9ccff9018182df865079c1da77
#
_cell.length_a   1.000
_cell.length_b   1.000
_cell.length_c   1.000
_cell.angle_alpha   90.00
_cell.angle_beta   90.00
_cell.angle_gamma   90.00
#
_symmetry.space_group_name_H-M   'P 1'
#
loop_
_entity.id
_entity.type
_entity.pdbx_description
1 polymer ?
#
loop_
_entity_poly.entity_id
_entity_poly.type
_entity_poly.pdbx_seq_one_letter_code
_entity_poly.pdbx_strand_id
1 'polypeptide(L)'
;FKEKYSVGVNYHISYENSRSKRLAVDRFTGQVDTSLTYDYSRNYTTQNYTFNISHFTEKLYFAVNAGYRSSRLNKDEAFPDERRDRITFRSFQPSASLNYTISPTRRIYVNYSSNAQQPGVEQLRNELNYQNPLSLSGGNPDLKQSNMHSVYIGYTAAKTEKSRTFSLNFNGSVTAREIATKQVFFTEDTPLPEYNGYIAPKGATLTTPVNVNGAGSMRLGAGYSLPVKALDITFSANAGCAYSRRPTYIGDELNYTNSLSPNLSLSLIGNKSLVYQFSLYTNTAYNRTSNSRKSDNNTINQTVATNLTVNIVKKIYVTANYNYSLYHNFSYADGDVNTHILNLTFGCKLFKKRQGDINITAYDLLNRTANFSTSMLADYISYNWTQRSGRYLMLNISYKFDKTGKLKKRD
;
A
#
# COMPACT_ATOMS: atom_id res chain seq x y z
N PHE A 1 -30.21 3.99 27.89
CA PHE A 1 -30.18 4.47 26.50
C PHE A 1 -31.43 3.98 25.78
N LYS A 2 -32.28 4.89 25.29
CA LYS A 2 -33.41 4.54 24.41
C LYS A 2 -32.87 4.21 23.00
N GLU A 3 -33.48 3.23 22.33
CA GLU A 3 -33.25 2.94 20.93
C GLU A 3 -33.41 4.21 20.09
N LYS A 4 -32.42 4.50 19.24
CA LYS A 4 -32.43 5.67 18.37
C LYS A 4 -32.28 5.27 16.93
N TYR A 5 -33.20 5.69 16.11
CA TYR A 5 -33.08 5.70 14.67
C TYR A 5 -32.62 7.08 14.21
N SER A 6 -31.73 7.11 13.24
CA SER A 6 -31.33 8.34 12.58
C SER A 6 -31.46 8.16 11.06
N VAL A 7 -32.06 9.17 10.44
CA VAL A 7 -32.17 9.26 8.99
C VAL A 7 -31.47 10.54 8.56
N GLY A 8 -30.64 10.46 7.53
CA GLY A 8 -29.91 11.62 7.05
C GLY A 8 -29.80 11.63 5.53
N VAL A 9 -29.74 12.83 4.99
CA VAL A 9 -29.43 13.07 3.58
C VAL A 9 -28.21 13.98 3.54
N ASN A 10 -27.20 13.56 2.79
CA ASN A 10 -26.00 14.36 2.59
C ASN A 10 -25.84 14.64 1.10
N TYR A 11 -25.55 15.89 0.78
CA TYR A 11 -25.14 16.31 -0.53
C TYR A 11 -23.76 16.92 -0.44
N HIS A 12 -22.87 16.45 -1.28
CA HIS A 12 -21.51 16.98 -1.38
C HIS A 12 -21.18 17.27 -2.84
N ILE A 13 -20.71 18.48 -3.10
CA ILE A 13 -20.19 18.88 -4.39
C ILE A 13 -18.70 19.21 -4.26
N SER A 14 -17.91 18.68 -5.17
CA SER A 14 -16.51 19.06 -5.30
C SER A 14 -16.22 19.51 -6.72
N TYR A 15 -15.40 20.54 -6.83
CA TYR A 15 -14.89 21.06 -8.06
C TYR A 15 -13.38 21.03 -8.05
N GLU A 16 -12.79 20.39 -9.02
CA GLU A 16 -11.34 20.32 -9.21
C GLU A 16 -11.01 20.86 -10.59
N ASN A 17 -10.12 21.86 -10.62
CA ASN A 17 -9.59 22.42 -11.87
C ASN A 17 -8.09 22.15 -11.92
N SER A 18 -7.61 21.68 -13.04
CA SER A 18 -6.21 21.46 -13.31
C SER A 18 -5.88 21.82 -14.74
N ARG A 19 -4.76 22.50 -14.95
CA ARG A 19 -4.20 22.76 -16.29
C ARG A 19 -2.85 22.08 -16.38
N SER A 20 -2.61 21.45 -17.50
CA SER A 20 -1.33 20.81 -17.80
C SER A 20 -0.84 21.35 -19.14
N LYS A 21 0.39 21.85 -19.16
CA LYS A 21 1.03 22.38 -20.35
C LYS A 21 2.42 21.78 -20.49
N ARG A 22 2.74 21.34 -21.67
CA ARG A 22 4.04 20.84 -22.06
C ARG A 22 4.42 21.38 -23.42
N LEU A 23 5.66 21.85 -23.57
CA LEU A 23 6.25 22.21 -24.84
C LEU A 23 7.45 21.28 -25.07
N ALA A 24 7.41 20.53 -26.15
CA ALA A 24 8.53 19.74 -26.63
C ALA A 24 9.04 20.36 -27.95
N VAL A 25 10.34 20.57 -28.03
CA VAL A 25 11.01 21.16 -29.19
C VAL A 25 12.14 20.23 -29.61
N ASP A 26 12.18 19.87 -30.87
CA ASP A 26 13.30 19.13 -31.43
C ASP A 26 14.57 19.98 -31.33
N ARG A 27 15.61 19.45 -30.69
CA ARG A 27 16.84 20.19 -30.40
C ARG A 27 17.66 20.55 -31.65
N PHE A 28 17.51 19.77 -32.71
CA PHE A 28 18.31 19.93 -33.93
C PHE A 28 17.61 20.82 -34.94
N THR A 29 16.30 20.68 -35.08
CA THR A 29 15.53 21.46 -36.03
C THR A 29 14.90 22.73 -35.46
N GLY A 30 14.77 22.83 -34.14
CA GLY A 30 14.07 23.90 -33.44
C GLY A 30 12.54 23.85 -33.62
N GLN A 31 12.01 22.81 -34.26
CA GLN A 31 10.59 22.68 -34.51
C GLN A 31 9.86 22.11 -33.27
N VAL A 32 8.62 22.56 -33.11
CA VAL A 32 7.76 22.03 -32.04
C VAL A 32 7.29 20.63 -32.42
N ASP A 33 7.57 19.68 -31.56
CA ASP A 33 7.01 18.34 -31.67
C ASP A 33 5.55 18.38 -31.21
N THR A 34 4.64 18.37 -32.13
CA THR A 34 3.18 18.48 -31.90
C THR A 34 2.62 17.28 -31.15
N SER A 35 3.27 16.10 -31.24
CA SER A 35 2.82 14.89 -30.58
C SER A 35 3.26 14.80 -29.13
N LEU A 36 4.33 15.50 -28.75
CA LEU A 36 4.79 15.62 -27.36
C LEU A 36 4.42 16.95 -26.69
N THR A 37 3.87 17.91 -27.46
CA THR A 37 3.43 19.21 -26.95
C THR A 37 1.92 19.16 -26.67
N TYR A 38 1.51 19.67 -25.53
CA TYR A 38 0.09 19.78 -25.20
C TYR A 38 -0.18 20.98 -24.30
N ASP A 39 -1.37 21.54 -24.40
CA ASP A 39 -1.92 22.51 -23.46
C ASP A 39 -3.41 22.18 -23.29
N TYR A 40 -3.76 21.62 -22.13
CA TYR A 40 -5.15 21.33 -21.81
C TYR A 40 -5.52 21.72 -20.40
N SER A 41 -6.75 22.13 -20.23
CA SER A 41 -7.39 22.29 -18.93
C SER A 41 -8.44 21.22 -18.71
N ARG A 42 -8.61 20.82 -17.46
CA ARG A 42 -9.62 19.85 -17.05
C ARG A 42 -10.38 20.34 -15.83
N ASN A 43 -11.67 20.19 -15.88
CA ASN A 43 -12.55 20.51 -14.76
C ASN A 43 -13.35 19.27 -14.38
N TYR A 44 -13.13 18.79 -13.17
CA TYR A 44 -13.97 17.77 -12.57
C TYR A 44 -15.02 18.41 -11.67
N THR A 45 -16.29 18.16 -11.96
CA THR A 45 -17.40 18.47 -11.06
C THR A 45 -17.98 17.15 -10.56
N THR A 46 -17.82 16.85 -9.29
CA THR A 46 -18.34 15.63 -8.67
C THR A 46 -19.43 15.98 -7.70
N GLN A 47 -20.61 15.39 -7.88
CA GLN A 47 -21.76 15.49 -7.02
C GLN A 47 -22.04 14.14 -6.38
N ASN A 48 -22.10 14.11 -5.05
CA ASN A 48 -22.42 12.92 -4.27
C ASN A 48 -23.73 13.17 -3.50
N TYR A 49 -24.66 12.27 -3.66
CA TYR A 49 -25.92 12.21 -2.92
C TYR A 49 -25.87 10.97 -2.08
N THR A 50 -26.05 11.09 -0.78
CA THR A 50 -26.05 9.95 0.13
C THR A 50 -27.28 10.02 1.02
N PHE A 51 -28.09 8.98 0.97
CA PHE A 51 -29.16 8.72 1.93
C PHE A 51 -28.66 7.69 2.93
N ASN A 52 -28.82 7.97 4.21
CA ASN A 52 -28.40 7.06 5.28
C ASN A 52 -29.53 6.78 6.26
N ILE A 53 -29.57 5.53 6.72
CA ILE A 53 -30.38 5.09 7.84
C ILE A 53 -29.44 4.40 8.82
N SER A 54 -29.51 4.77 10.08
CA SER A 54 -28.77 4.10 11.14
C SER A 54 -29.64 3.83 12.35
N HIS A 55 -29.28 2.78 13.07
CA HIS A 55 -29.91 2.39 14.33
C HIS A 55 -28.83 2.15 15.38
N PHE A 56 -29.08 2.63 16.56
CA PHE A 56 -28.14 2.52 17.67
C PHE A 56 -28.86 2.06 18.94
N THR A 57 -28.28 1.00 19.53
CA THR A 57 -28.59 0.54 20.90
C THR A 57 -27.30 0.35 21.68
N GLU A 58 -27.38 -0.07 22.94
CA GLU A 58 -26.16 -0.40 23.72
C GLU A 58 -25.32 -1.52 23.13
N LYS A 59 -25.94 -2.47 22.43
CA LYS A 59 -25.27 -3.64 21.88
C LYS A 59 -25.14 -3.65 20.36
N LEU A 60 -25.99 -2.91 19.68
CA LEU A 60 -26.07 -2.96 18.22
C LEU A 60 -26.01 -1.55 17.64
N TYR A 61 -25.09 -1.37 16.74
CA TYR A 61 -25.09 -0.28 15.78
C TYR A 61 -25.14 -0.87 14.37
N PHE A 62 -26.07 -0.42 13.56
CA PHE A 62 -26.00 -0.64 12.12
C PHE A 62 -26.29 0.65 11.36
N ALA A 63 -25.70 0.77 10.19
CA ALA A 63 -26.00 1.84 9.26
C ALA A 63 -25.98 1.29 7.84
N VAL A 64 -26.92 1.78 7.02
CA VAL A 64 -27.00 1.51 5.60
C VAL A 64 -27.01 2.83 4.86
N ASN A 65 -26.17 2.95 3.85
CA ASN A 65 -26.08 4.14 3.04
C ASN A 65 -26.34 3.77 1.57
N ALA A 66 -27.19 4.55 0.91
CA ALA A 66 -27.38 4.54 -0.53
C ALA A 66 -26.72 5.78 -1.12
N GLY A 67 -25.56 5.60 -1.70
CA GLY A 67 -24.79 6.67 -2.33
C GLY A 67 -25.00 6.70 -3.85
N TYR A 68 -25.18 7.88 -4.42
CA TYR A 68 -25.15 8.10 -5.85
C TYR A 68 -24.14 9.18 -6.17
N ARG A 69 -23.20 8.86 -7.04
CA ARG A 69 -22.17 9.79 -7.51
C ARG A 69 -22.32 10.06 -8.99
N SER A 70 -22.31 11.36 -9.33
CA SER A 70 -22.21 11.82 -10.71
C SER A 70 -20.99 12.70 -10.85
N SER A 71 -20.03 12.29 -11.68
CA SER A 71 -18.80 13.04 -11.94
C SER A 71 -18.76 13.44 -13.41
N ARG A 72 -18.66 14.74 -13.64
CA ARG A 72 -18.52 15.31 -14.98
C ARG A 72 -17.11 15.82 -15.18
N LEU A 73 -16.44 15.26 -16.16
CA LEU A 73 -15.16 15.75 -16.67
C LEU A 73 -15.44 16.61 -17.89
N ASN A 74 -15.03 17.87 -17.86
CA ASN A 74 -14.89 18.71 -19.03
C ASN A 74 -13.38 18.86 -19.29
N LYS A 75 -12.94 18.53 -20.48
CA LYS A 75 -11.57 18.68 -20.97
C LYS A 75 -11.59 19.70 -22.11
N ASP A 76 -10.86 20.78 -21.95
CA ASP A 76 -10.63 21.77 -22.97
C ASP A 76 -9.17 21.68 -23.40
N GLU A 77 -8.90 21.23 -24.61
CA GLU A 77 -7.57 21.10 -25.19
C GLU A 77 -7.37 22.28 -26.16
N ALA A 78 -6.28 23.01 -25.97
CA ALA A 78 -5.93 24.17 -26.79
C ALA A 78 -4.80 23.86 -27.78
N PHE A 79 -4.07 22.74 -27.56
CA PHE A 79 -2.99 22.30 -28.47
C PHE A 79 -2.81 20.77 -28.31
N PRO A 80 -2.56 19.99 -29.40
CA PRO A 80 -2.30 20.45 -30.78
C PRO A 80 -3.54 20.95 -31.51
N ASP A 81 -4.73 20.45 -31.20
CA ASP A 81 -5.99 20.82 -31.82
C ASP A 81 -6.98 21.31 -30.76
N GLU A 82 -7.74 22.36 -31.08
CA GLU A 82 -8.82 22.77 -30.18
C GLU A 82 -9.90 21.71 -30.14
N ARG A 83 -10.03 21.08 -28.94
CA ARG A 83 -11.02 20.05 -28.71
C ARG A 83 -11.66 20.21 -27.32
N ARG A 84 -12.97 20.01 -27.28
CA ARG A 84 -13.74 20.01 -26.04
C ARG A 84 -14.45 18.68 -25.88
N ASP A 85 -14.05 17.95 -24.85
CA ASP A 85 -14.64 16.67 -24.51
C ASP A 85 -15.39 16.78 -23.18
N ARG A 86 -16.57 16.15 -23.15
CA ARG A 86 -17.37 16.05 -21.94
C ARG A 86 -17.72 14.60 -21.68
N ILE A 87 -17.24 14.08 -20.57
CA ILE A 87 -17.49 12.71 -20.14
C ILE A 87 -18.22 12.75 -18.80
N THR A 88 -19.27 11.95 -18.64
CA THR A 88 -20.00 11.84 -17.38
C THR A 88 -19.98 10.41 -16.88
N PHE A 89 -19.45 10.23 -15.69
CA PHE A 89 -19.45 8.96 -14.98
C PHE A 89 -20.54 8.98 -13.91
N ARG A 90 -21.31 7.90 -13.83
CA ARG A 90 -22.38 7.74 -12.83
C ARG A 90 -22.19 6.41 -12.12
N SER A 91 -22.32 6.41 -10.80
CA SER A 91 -22.20 5.19 -9.98
C SER A 91 -23.14 5.19 -8.82
N PHE A 92 -23.71 4.02 -8.54
CA PHE A 92 -24.37 3.73 -7.28
C PHE A 92 -23.33 3.13 -6.33
N GLN A 93 -23.24 3.67 -5.12
CA GLN A 93 -22.23 3.34 -4.13
C GLN A 93 -22.87 3.00 -2.79
N PRO A 94 -23.49 1.82 -2.67
CA PRO A 94 -24.05 1.37 -1.41
C PRO A 94 -22.97 1.05 -0.39
N SER A 95 -23.24 1.30 0.88
CA SER A 95 -22.42 0.82 1.98
C SER A 95 -23.28 0.41 3.16
N ALA A 96 -22.78 -0.53 3.95
CA ALA A 96 -23.42 -0.99 5.16
C ALA A 96 -22.39 -1.24 6.24
N SER A 97 -22.70 -0.88 7.47
CA SER A 97 -21.86 -1.17 8.63
C SER A 97 -22.69 -1.77 9.75
N LEU A 98 -22.13 -2.77 10.40
CA LEU A 98 -22.70 -3.44 11.56
C LEU A 98 -21.62 -3.52 12.64
N ASN A 99 -21.95 -3.09 13.85
CA ASN A 99 -21.13 -3.29 15.04
C ASN A 99 -22.00 -3.92 16.12
N TYR A 100 -21.71 -5.16 16.47
CA TYR A 100 -22.47 -5.90 17.47
C TYR A 100 -21.59 -6.25 18.67
N THR A 101 -21.96 -5.73 19.82
CA THR A 101 -21.32 -5.99 21.11
C THR A 101 -21.97 -7.20 21.77
N ILE A 102 -21.37 -8.38 21.60
CA ILE A 102 -21.85 -9.63 22.22
C ILE A 102 -21.74 -9.53 23.74
N SER A 103 -20.63 -8.97 24.22
CA SER A 103 -20.36 -8.69 25.62
C SER A 103 -19.39 -7.50 25.72
N PRO A 104 -19.13 -6.93 26.91
CA PRO A 104 -18.16 -5.84 27.06
C PRO A 104 -16.76 -6.16 26.53
N THR A 105 -16.45 -7.44 26.35
CA THR A 105 -15.16 -7.93 25.90
C THR A 105 -15.18 -8.62 24.52
N ARG A 106 -16.33 -8.71 23.86
CA ARG A 106 -16.48 -9.40 22.58
C ARG A 106 -17.30 -8.57 21.61
N ARG A 107 -16.74 -8.32 20.43
CA ARG A 107 -17.38 -7.52 19.37
C ARG A 107 -17.22 -8.18 18.02
N ILE A 108 -18.26 -8.05 17.21
CA ILE A 108 -18.25 -8.35 15.78
C ILE A 108 -18.52 -7.05 15.05
N TYR A 109 -17.79 -6.80 13.98
CA TYR A 109 -18.03 -5.72 13.07
C TYR A 109 -17.96 -6.20 11.63
N VAL A 110 -18.91 -5.73 10.84
CA VAL A 110 -19.01 -6.02 9.42
C VAL A 110 -19.17 -4.70 8.69
N ASN A 111 -18.33 -4.49 7.68
CA ASN A 111 -18.44 -3.35 6.80
C ASN A 111 -18.46 -3.84 5.35
N TYR A 112 -19.43 -3.35 4.61
CA TYR A 112 -19.51 -3.49 3.18
C TYR A 112 -19.45 -2.10 2.56
N SER A 113 -18.70 -1.95 1.48
CA SER A 113 -18.67 -0.71 0.71
C SER A 113 -18.50 -0.99 -0.78
N SER A 114 -19.15 -0.15 -1.58
CA SER A 114 -18.93 -0.08 -3.01
C SER A 114 -18.33 1.26 -3.37
N ASN A 115 -17.28 1.25 -4.17
CA ASN A 115 -16.61 2.45 -4.64
C ASN A 115 -16.33 2.37 -6.14
N ALA A 116 -16.56 3.48 -6.85
CA ALA A 116 -16.23 3.59 -8.26
C ALA A 116 -14.98 4.44 -8.44
N GLN A 117 -14.03 3.93 -9.22
CA GLN A 117 -12.84 4.65 -9.65
C GLN A 117 -12.98 5.03 -11.12
N GLN A 118 -12.86 6.31 -11.40
CA GLN A 118 -12.88 6.84 -12.75
C GLN A 118 -11.51 6.68 -13.39
N PRO A 119 -11.46 6.51 -14.74
CA PRO A 119 -10.20 6.59 -15.47
C PRO A 119 -9.54 7.95 -15.28
N GLY A 120 -8.22 7.95 -15.20
CA GLY A 120 -7.45 9.19 -15.27
C GLY A 120 -7.55 9.85 -16.65
N VAL A 121 -7.38 11.18 -16.70
CA VAL A 121 -7.45 11.92 -17.98
C VAL A 121 -6.42 11.42 -18.97
N GLU A 122 -5.20 11.14 -18.50
CA GLU A 122 -4.13 10.57 -19.34
C GLU A 122 -4.49 9.20 -19.92
N GLN A 123 -5.27 8.42 -19.17
CA GLN A 123 -5.75 7.12 -19.64
C GLN A 123 -6.84 7.24 -20.71
N LEU A 124 -7.55 8.37 -20.77
CA LEU A 124 -8.63 8.65 -21.73
C LEU A 124 -8.13 9.38 -23.00
N ARG A 125 -6.85 9.77 -23.07
CA ARG A 125 -6.29 10.44 -24.24
C ARG A 125 -5.94 9.41 -25.31
N ASN A 126 -6.33 9.67 -26.56
CA ASN A 126 -5.92 8.85 -27.71
C ASN A 126 -4.59 9.36 -28.26
N GLU A 127 -3.58 9.46 -27.42
CA GLU A 127 -2.26 9.96 -27.78
C GLU A 127 -1.19 8.99 -27.30
N LEU A 128 -0.14 8.87 -28.14
CA LEU A 128 1.02 8.05 -27.83
C LEU A 128 2.07 8.89 -27.09
N ASN A 129 2.52 8.40 -25.95
CA ASN A 129 3.73 8.89 -25.31
C ASN A 129 4.91 8.02 -25.74
N TYR A 130 5.82 8.59 -26.50
CA TYR A 130 7.04 7.96 -27.02
C TYR A 130 8.33 8.64 -26.54
N GLN A 131 8.29 9.28 -25.38
CA GLN A 131 9.52 9.85 -24.76
C GLN A 131 10.65 8.85 -24.62
N ASN A 132 10.28 7.61 -24.34
CA ASN A 132 11.17 6.46 -24.43
C ASN A 132 10.69 5.61 -25.60
N PRO A 133 11.42 5.57 -26.72
CA PRO A 133 11.00 4.82 -27.90
C PRO A 133 10.82 3.32 -27.68
N LEU A 134 11.48 2.76 -26.63
CA LEU A 134 11.33 1.35 -26.26
C LEU A 134 10.22 1.11 -25.23
N SER A 135 9.64 2.17 -24.65
CA SER A 135 8.57 2.08 -23.67
C SER A 135 7.47 3.08 -24.00
N LEU A 136 6.60 2.66 -24.88
CA LEU A 136 5.49 3.44 -25.38
C LEU A 136 4.28 3.33 -24.44
N SER A 137 3.53 4.38 -24.28
CA SER A 137 2.24 4.33 -23.59
C SER A 137 1.17 5.11 -24.32
N GLY A 138 0.01 4.49 -24.50
CA GLY A 138 -1.16 5.09 -25.09
C GLY A 138 -2.33 5.12 -24.12
N GLY A 139 -3.32 5.98 -24.38
CA GLY A 139 -4.57 5.98 -23.66
C GLY A 139 -5.66 5.18 -24.39
N ASN A 140 -6.87 5.17 -23.81
CA ASN A 140 -8.05 4.53 -24.36
C ASN A 140 -9.29 5.37 -24.01
N PRO A 141 -9.87 6.09 -24.98
CA PRO A 141 -11.05 6.93 -24.74
C PRO A 141 -12.31 6.16 -24.34
N ASP A 142 -12.38 4.85 -24.65
CA ASP A 142 -13.55 4.01 -24.37
C ASP A 142 -13.57 3.44 -22.97
N LEU A 143 -12.60 3.82 -22.12
CA LEU A 143 -12.53 3.35 -20.75
C LEU A 143 -13.77 3.73 -19.94
N LYS A 144 -14.27 2.74 -19.25
CA LYS A 144 -15.35 2.87 -18.28
C LYS A 144 -14.79 2.90 -16.85
N GLN A 145 -15.51 3.52 -15.95
CA GLN A 145 -15.16 3.46 -14.53
C GLN A 145 -15.15 2.03 -14.02
N SER A 146 -14.21 1.70 -13.15
CA SER A 146 -14.19 0.45 -12.40
C SER A 146 -15.06 0.57 -11.16
N ASN A 147 -15.67 -0.53 -10.72
CA ASN A 147 -16.46 -0.59 -9.50
C ASN A 147 -15.92 -1.69 -8.59
N MET A 148 -15.40 -1.29 -7.45
CA MET A 148 -14.90 -2.20 -6.43
C MET A 148 -15.97 -2.38 -5.33
N HIS A 149 -16.24 -3.63 -5.00
CA HIS A 149 -17.04 -4.02 -3.84
C HIS A 149 -16.11 -4.66 -2.82
N SER A 150 -16.18 -4.22 -1.58
CA SER A 150 -15.36 -4.74 -0.50
C SER A 150 -16.19 -5.10 0.72
N VAL A 151 -15.79 -6.19 1.38
CA VAL A 151 -16.36 -6.65 2.64
C VAL A 151 -15.23 -6.79 3.65
N TYR A 152 -15.43 -6.25 4.84
CA TYR A 152 -14.57 -6.45 5.98
C TYR A 152 -15.38 -7.04 7.13
N ILE A 153 -14.90 -8.15 7.70
CA ILE A 153 -15.49 -8.81 8.85
C ILE A 153 -14.42 -8.93 9.92
N GLY A 154 -14.71 -8.46 11.13
CA GLY A 154 -13.82 -8.56 12.25
C GLY A 154 -14.51 -9.09 13.49
N TYR A 155 -13.81 -9.93 14.22
CA TYR A 155 -14.17 -10.40 15.53
C TYR A 155 -13.04 -10.11 16.50
N THR A 156 -13.33 -9.52 17.64
CA THR A 156 -12.36 -9.31 18.71
C THR A 156 -12.92 -9.84 20.02
N ALA A 157 -12.07 -10.53 20.77
CA ALA A 157 -12.36 -10.99 22.12
C ALA A 157 -11.20 -10.64 23.04
N ALA A 158 -11.49 -9.96 24.15
CA ALA A 158 -10.50 -9.61 25.18
C ALA A 158 -10.89 -10.22 26.52
N LYS A 159 -9.96 -10.84 27.21
CA LYS A 159 -10.16 -11.28 28.59
C LYS A 159 -9.40 -10.33 29.51
N THR A 160 -10.08 -9.30 29.99
CA THR A 160 -9.49 -8.16 30.68
C THR A 160 -8.68 -8.56 31.91
N GLU A 161 -9.19 -9.49 32.72
CA GLU A 161 -8.49 -9.99 33.93
C GLU A 161 -7.14 -10.65 33.63
N LYS A 162 -6.99 -11.23 32.44
CA LYS A 162 -5.78 -11.93 32.01
C LYS A 162 -5.03 -11.16 30.91
N SER A 163 -5.53 -9.99 30.50
CA SER A 163 -5.01 -9.16 29.41
C SER A 163 -4.74 -9.94 28.11
N ARG A 164 -5.56 -10.95 27.83
CA ARG A 164 -5.47 -11.77 26.61
C ARG A 164 -6.39 -11.21 25.56
N THR A 165 -5.92 -11.16 24.32
CA THR A 165 -6.73 -10.75 23.19
C THR A 165 -6.68 -11.81 22.09
N PHE A 166 -7.83 -12.00 21.46
CA PHE A 166 -7.98 -12.81 20.26
C PHE A 166 -8.69 -11.98 19.20
N SER A 167 -8.21 -12.05 17.98
CA SER A 167 -8.83 -11.35 16.84
C SER A 167 -8.90 -12.27 15.62
N LEU A 168 -10.01 -12.16 14.89
CA LEU A 168 -10.16 -12.71 13.54
C LEU A 168 -10.56 -11.56 12.63
N ASN A 169 -10.01 -11.54 11.43
CA ASN A 169 -10.36 -10.58 10.41
C ASN A 169 -10.41 -11.24 9.03
N PHE A 170 -11.37 -10.83 8.26
CA PHE A 170 -11.52 -11.16 6.85
C PHE A 170 -11.71 -9.85 6.07
N ASN A 171 -10.97 -9.71 4.98
CA ASN A 171 -11.17 -8.66 4.01
C ASN A 171 -11.26 -9.30 2.63
N GLY A 172 -12.35 -9.01 1.89
CA GLY A 172 -12.55 -9.49 0.53
C GLY A 172 -12.93 -8.33 -0.38
N SER A 173 -12.42 -8.33 -1.60
CA SER A 173 -12.82 -7.36 -2.62
C SER A 173 -12.91 -8.01 -4.00
N VAL A 174 -13.85 -7.52 -4.80
CA VAL A 174 -13.99 -7.82 -6.21
C VAL A 174 -14.16 -6.52 -6.98
N THR A 175 -13.53 -6.43 -8.14
CA THR A 175 -13.62 -5.24 -8.98
C THR A 175 -14.21 -5.63 -10.34
N ALA A 176 -15.33 -4.99 -10.65
CA ALA A 176 -15.90 -5.06 -11.98
C ALA A 176 -15.29 -3.97 -12.86
N ARG A 177 -14.96 -4.32 -14.08
CA ARG A 177 -14.34 -3.40 -15.06
C ARG A 177 -13.06 -2.76 -14.53
N GLU A 178 -12.19 -3.58 -13.90
CA GLU A 178 -10.85 -3.15 -13.48
C GLU A 178 -10.15 -2.47 -14.64
N ILE A 179 -9.52 -1.32 -14.39
CA ILE A 179 -8.67 -0.66 -15.38
C ILE A 179 -7.30 -1.34 -15.31
N ALA A 180 -7.12 -2.35 -16.14
CA ALA A 180 -5.91 -3.14 -16.27
C ALA A 180 -5.05 -2.64 -17.43
N THR A 181 -3.86 -3.17 -17.57
CA THR A 181 -2.95 -2.87 -18.66
C THR A 181 -3.05 -3.92 -19.78
N LYS A 182 -2.96 -3.46 -21.03
CA LYS A 182 -2.66 -4.29 -22.19
C LYS A 182 -1.25 -3.94 -22.64
N GLN A 183 -0.39 -4.96 -22.76
CA GLN A 183 0.98 -4.81 -23.22
C GLN A 183 1.16 -5.52 -24.54
N VAL A 184 1.75 -4.81 -25.51
CA VAL A 184 2.08 -5.35 -26.84
C VAL A 184 3.59 -5.20 -27.04
N PHE A 185 4.26 -6.30 -27.35
CA PHE A 185 5.69 -6.35 -27.64
C PHE A 185 5.91 -6.39 -29.14
N PHE A 186 6.77 -5.54 -29.66
CA PHE A 186 7.09 -5.46 -31.08
C PHE A 186 8.39 -6.21 -31.38
N THR A 187 8.30 -7.25 -32.18
CA THR A 187 9.46 -8.06 -32.63
C THR A 187 10.12 -7.49 -33.89
N GLU A 188 9.43 -6.54 -34.54
CA GLU A 188 9.88 -5.82 -35.74
C GLU A 188 9.34 -4.39 -35.70
N ASP A 189 9.83 -3.52 -36.55
CA ASP A 189 9.31 -2.16 -36.71
C ASP A 189 7.86 -2.22 -37.20
N THR A 190 6.93 -1.70 -36.39
CA THR A 190 5.50 -1.88 -36.60
C THR A 190 4.81 -0.54 -36.65
N PRO A 191 4.10 -0.21 -37.73
CA PRO A 191 3.28 1.00 -37.81
C PRO A 191 2.05 0.89 -36.89
N LEU A 192 1.75 1.97 -36.19
CA LEU A 192 0.58 2.13 -35.34
C LEU A 192 -0.39 3.13 -35.93
N PRO A 193 -1.36 2.68 -36.78
CA PRO A 193 -2.30 3.57 -37.44
C PRO A 193 -3.14 4.39 -36.45
N GLU A 194 -3.50 3.83 -35.32
CA GLU A 194 -4.25 4.48 -34.25
C GLU A 194 -3.52 5.68 -33.62
N TYR A 195 -2.19 5.76 -33.81
CA TYR A 195 -1.33 6.84 -33.30
C TYR A 195 -0.66 7.59 -34.49
N ASN A 196 -1.45 8.03 -35.45
CA ASN A 196 -1.02 8.80 -36.61
C ASN A 196 0.11 8.11 -37.41
N GLY A 197 0.12 6.79 -37.45
CA GLY A 197 1.11 6.01 -38.20
C GLY A 197 2.50 6.02 -37.60
N TYR A 198 2.66 6.33 -36.29
CA TYR A 198 3.93 6.18 -35.59
C TYR A 198 4.49 4.76 -35.78
N ILE A 199 5.78 4.64 -36.09
CA ILE A 199 6.43 3.36 -36.23
C ILE A 199 7.06 2.98 -34.91
N ALA A 200 6.46 1.99 -34.24
CA ALA A 200 7.04 1.41 -33.01
C ALA A 200 8.30 0.61 -33.38
N PRO A 201 9.47 0.94 -32.82
CA PRO A 201 10.70 0.25 -33.17
C PRO A 201 10.71 -1.18 -32.61
N LYS A 202 11.46 -2.05 -33.29
CA LYS A 202 11.73 -3.40 -32.80
C LYS A 202 12.24 -3.38 -31.36
N GLY A 203 11.67 -4.23 -30.51
CA GLY A 203 12.01 -4.31 -29.09
C GLY A 203 11.23 -3.33 -28.21
N ALA A 204 10.39 -2.48 -28.79
CA ALA A 204 9.52 -1.61 -28.01
C ALA A 204 8.34 -2.38 -27.39
N THR A 205 7.82 -1.82 -26.30
CA THR A 205 6.59 -2.27 -25.64
C THR A 205 5.59 -1.13 -25.63
N LEU A 206 4.38 -1.37 -26.12
CA LEU A 206 3.25 -0.45 -25.99
C LEU A 206 2.35 -0.90 -24.82
N THR A 207 2.09 0.00 -23.90
CA THR A 207 1.18 -0.22 -22.77
C THR A 207 -0.05 0.66 -22.91
N THR A 208 -1.24 0.06 -22.91
CA THR A 208 -2.53 0.77 -22.98
C THR A 208 -3.47 0.30 -21.87
N PRO A 209 -4.30 1.19 -21.30
CA PRO A 209 -5.29 0.81 -20.30
C PRO A 209 -6.53 0.18 -20.96
N VAL A 210 -7.06 -0.87 -20.34
CA VAL A 210 -8.26 -1.59 -20.78
C VAL A 210 -9.15 -1.98 -19.61
N ASN A 211 -10.46 -2.06 -19.81
CA ASN A 211 -11.35 -2.58 -18.77
C ASN A 211 -11.41 -4.11 -18.84
N VAL A 212 -11.16 -4.76 -17.70
CA VAL A 212 -11.20 -6.23 -17.59
C VAL A 212 -11.98 -6.63 -16.32
N ASN A 213 -12.69 -7.74 -16.38
CA ASN A 213 -13.33 -8.33 -15.22
C ASN A 213 -12.46 -9.43 -14.60
N GLY A 214 -12.77 -9.80 -13.36
CA GLY A 214 -12.12 -10.91 -12.68
C GLY A 214 -10.98 -10.52 -11.76
N ALA A 215 -10.78 -9.21 -11.51
CA ALA A 215 -9.89 -8.74 -10.43
C ALA A 215 -10.55 -8.93 -9.07
N GLY A 216 -9.77 -9.37 -8.09
CA GLY A 216 -10.24 -9.52 -6.73
C GLY A 216 -9.13 -9.88 -5.77
N SER A 217 -9.43 -9.73 -4.48
CA SER A 217 -8.52 -10.14 -3.41
C SER A 217 -9.28 -10.59 -2.19
N MET A 218 -8.66 -11.48 -1.40
CA MET A 218 -9.14 -11.87 -0.09
C MET A 218 -7.96 -11.99 0.87
N ARG A 219 -8.19 -11.62 2.12
CA ARG A 219 -7.23 -11.78 3.21
C ARG A 219 -7.95 -12.27 4.45
N LEU A 220 -7.44 -13.33 5.02
CA LEU A 220 -7.84 -13.86 6.31
C LEU A 220 -6.70 -13.67 7.30
N GLY A 221 -6.99 -13.23 8.52
CA GLY A 221 -6.01 -13.07 9.57
C GLY A 221 -6.57 -13.50 10.93
N ALA A 222 -5.72 -14.13 11.72
CA ALA A 222 -5.99 -14.47 13.11
C ALA A 222 -4.85 -13.98 13.99
N GLY A 223 -5.16 -13.35 15.11
CA GLY A 223 -4.19 -12.85 16.06
C GLY A 223 -4.52 -13.30 17.48
N TYR A 224 -3.49 -13.67 18.23
CA TYR A 224 -3.60 -13.98 19.64
C TYR A 224 -2.46 -13.32 20.41
N SER A 225 -2.79 -12.65 21.49
CA SER A 225 -1.80 -12.02 22.37
C SER A 225 -2.09 -12.37 23.82
N LEU A 226 -1.03 -12.69 24.55
CA LEU A 226 -1.10 -13.01 25.97
C LEU A 226 0.11 -12.46 26.73
N PRO A 227 -0.07 -11.89 27.93
CA PRO A 227 1.02 -11.54 28.82
C PRO A 227 1.51 -12.78 29.59
N VAL A 228 2.81 -12.93 29.66
CA VAL A 228 3.51 -13.91 30.51
C VAL A 228 4.00 -13.14 31.73
N LYS A 229 3.13 -13.01 32.74
CA LYS A 229 3.36 -12.15 33.94
C LYS A 229 4.64 -12.47 34.68
N ALA A 230 5.02 -13.76 34.75
CA ALA A 230 6.24 -14.18 35.44
C ALA A 230 7.54 -13.59 34.88
N LEU A 231 7.51 -13.20 33.57
CA LEU A 231 8.67 -12.70 32.86
C LEU A 231 8.51 -11.23 32.44
N ASP A 232 7.38 -10.57 32.78
CA ASP A 232 7.02 -9.23 32.29
C ASP A 232 7.08 -9.12 30.77
N ILE A 233 6.66 -10.18 30.06
CA ILE A 233 6.71 -10.30 28.60
C ILE A 233 5.28 -10.47 28.06
N THR A 234 5.02 -9.86 26.92
CA THR A 234 3.83 -10.12 26.10
C THR A 234 4.24 -10.96 24.90
N PHE A 235 3.62 -12.11 24.74
CA PHE A 235 3.70 -12.93 23.54
C PHE A 235 2.55 -12.61 22.61
N SER A 236 2.82 -12.47 21.32
CA SER A 236 1.78 -12.36 20.30
C SER A 236 2.10 -13.25 19.10
N ALA A 237 1.07 -13.91 18.59
CA ALA A 237 1.12 -14.71 17.36
C ALA A 237 0.07 -14.21 16.39
N ASN A 238 0.44 -14.00 15.15
CA ASN A 238 -0.47 -13.63 14.08
C ASN A 238 -0.23 -14.55 12.89
N ALA A 239 -1.31 -15.16 12.39
CA ALA A 239 -1.31 -15.95 11.17
C ALA A 239 -2.21 -15.26 10.15
N GLY A 240 -1.79 -15.25 8.91
CA GLY A 240 -2.56 -14.66 7.83
C GLY A 240 -2.40 -15.43 6.53
N CYS A 241 -3.38 -15.25 5.64
CA CYS A 241 -3.30 -15.73 4.27
C CYS A 241 -3.97 -14.70 3.37
N ALA A 242 -3.24 -14.24 2.35
CA ALA A 242 -3.78 -13.35 1.34
C ALA A 242 -3.80 -14.06 -0.02
N TYR A 243 -4.87 -13.84 -0.75
CA TYR A 243 -5.01 -14.25 -2.14
C TYR A 243 -5.39 -13.03 -2.97
N SER A 244 -4.78 -12.90 -4.15
CA SER A 244 -5.20 -11.88 -5.12
C SER A 244 -5.15 -12.43 -6.54
N ARG A 245 -6.08 -11.94 -7.36
CA ARG A 245 -6.15 -12.23 -8.79
C ARG A 245 -6.21 -10.92 -9.55
N ARG A 246 -5.27 -10.74 -10.50
CA ARG A 246 -5.16 -9.53 -11.32
C ARG A 246 -5.14 -9.89 -12.80
N PRO A 247 -6.06 -9.35 -13.60
CA PRO A 247 -6.05 -9.51 -15.04
C PRO A 247 -5.06 -8.53 -15.71
N THR A 248 -4.45 -8.97 -16.79
CA THR A 248 -3.58 -8.19 -17.66
C THR A 248 -3.67 -8.76 -19.07
N TYR A 249 -3.66 -7.95 -20.12
CA TYR A 249 -3.49 -8.45 -21.48
C TYR A 249 -2.03 -8.41 -21.89
N ILE A 250 -1.57 -9.50 -22.53
CA ILE A 250 -0.26 -9.58 -23.19
C ILE A 250 -0.53 -9.89 -24.65
N GLY A 251 -0.33 -8.90 -25.52
CA GLY A 251 -0.95 -8.91 -26.84
C GLY A 251 -2.47 -8.94 -26.71
N ASP A 252 -3.12 -9.87 -27.41
CA ASP A 252 -4.58 -10.06 -27.33
C ASP A 252 -5.01 -11.16 -26.36
N GLU A 253 -4.06 -11.78 -25.67
CA GLU A 253 -4.34 -12.84 -24.73
C GLU A 253 -4.55 -12.30 -23.31
N LEU A 254 -5.68 -12.66 -22.71
CA LEU A 254 -5.98 -12.34 -21.31
C LEU A 254 -5.18 -13.25 -20.38
N ASN A 255 -4.34 -12.64 -19.55
CA ASN A 255 -3.55 -13.30 -18.53
C ASN A 255 -4.07 -12.95 -17.15
N TYR A 256 -4.17 -13.95 -16.27
CA TYR A 256 -4.47 -13.76 -14.86
C TYR A 256 -3.24 -14.09 -14.01
N THR A 257 -2.78 -13.12 -13.27
CA THR A 257 -1.77 -13.32 -12.23
C THR A 257 -2.47 -13.59 -10.90
N ASN A 258 -2.25 -14.79 -10.35
CA ASN A 258 -2.77 -15.21 -9.06
C ASN A 258 -1.62 -15.22 -8.05
N SER A 259 -1.82 -14.63 -6.89
CA SER A 259 -0.84 -14.65 -5.81
C SER A 259 -1.48 -15.19 -4.54
N LEU A 260 -0.81 -16.15 -3.90
CA LEU A 260 -1.17 -16.70 -2.59
C LEU A 260 -0.03 -16.47 -1.61
N SER A 261 -0.33 -15.83 -0.48
CA SER A 261 0.69 -15.39 0.49
C SER A 261 0.28 -15.70 1.92
N PRO A 262 0.44 -16.97 2.38
CA PRO A 262 0.35 -17.27 3.81
C PRO A 262 1.54 -16.70 4.58
N ASN A 263 1.28 -16.23 5.78
CA ASN A 263 2.31 -15.71 6.69
C ASN A 263 2.04 -16.04 8.15
N LEU A 264 3.12 -16.16 8.92
CA LEU A 264 3.10 -16.33 10.36
C LEU A 264 4.08 -15.35 11.00
N SER A 265 3.58 -14.55 11.93
CA SER A 265 4.40 -13.62 12.72
C SER A 265 4.30 -13.98 14.21
N LEU A 266 5.45 -14.02 14.88
CA LEU A 266 5.52 -14.19 16.33
C LEU A 266 6.27 -12.98 16.90
N SER A 267 5.82 -12.50 18.06
CA SER A 267 6.54 -11.45 18.77
C SER A 267 6.56 -11.68 20.27
N LEU A 268 7.68 -11.30 20.88
CA LEU A 268 7.89 -11.22 22.31
C LEU A 268 8.30 -9.80 22.65
N ILE A 269 7.55 -9.14 23.52
CA ILE A 269 7.85 -7.77 23.95
C ILE A 269 7.91 -7.75 25.46
N GLY A 270 9.06 -7.40 26.00
CA GLY A 270 9.30 -7.24 27.43
C GLY A 270 9.75 -5.82 27.75
N ASN A 271 9.21 -5.25 28.80
CA ASN A 271 9.60 -3.91 29.26
C ASN A 271 9.55 -3.87 30.79
N LYS A 272 10.71 -4.07 31.40
CA LYS A 272 10.89 -3.85 32.84
C LYS A 272 11.55 -2.48 32.98
N SER A 273 10.74 -1.49 33.22
CA SER A 273 11.15 -0.08 33.37
C SER A 273 12.43 0.05 34.17
N LEU A 274 13.40 0.80 33.66
CA LEU A 274 14.72 1.06 34.24
C LEU A 274 15.71 -0.13 34.23
N VAL A 275 15.31 -1.34 33.88
CA VAL A 275 16.19 -2.51 33.82
C VAL A 275 16.46 -2.91 32.39
N TYR A 276 15.42 -3.29 31.66
CA TYR A 276 15.55 -3.70 30.28
C TYR A 276 14.31 -3.36 29.44
N GLN A 277 14.51 -3.23 28.15
CA GLN A 277 13.50 -3.26 27.12
C GLN A 277 13.93 -4.30 26.08
N PHE A 278 13.05 -5.21 25.77
CA PHE A 278 13.31 -6.30 24.83
C PHE A 278 12.16 -6.43 23.85
N SER A 279 12.48 -6.59 22.58
CA SER A 279 11.54 -7.03 21.56
C SER A 279 12.20 -8.03 20.63
N LEU A 280 11.52 -9.13 20.40
CA LEU A 280 11.83 -10.10 19.36
C LEU A 280 10.61 -10.20 18.45
N TYR A 281 10.84 -10.06 17.18
CA TYR A 281 9.84 -10.23 16.14
C TYR A 281 10.37 -11.21 15.09
N THR A 282 9.55 -12.14 14.68
CA THR A 282 9.82 -12.99 13.53
C THR A 282 8.60 -13.04 12.62
N ASN A 283 8.84 -13.02 11.33
CA ASN A 283 7.81 -13.18 10.31
C ASN A 283 8.32 -14.10 9.21
N THR A 284 7.55 -15.12 8.93
CA THR A 284 7.75 -16.02 7.79
C THR A 284 6.59 -15.83 6.83
N ALA A 285 6.88 -15.51 5.59
CA ALA A 285 5.88 -15.39 4.53
C ALA A 285 6.32 -16.25 3.34
N TYR A 286 5.44 -17.14 2.92
CA TYR A 286 5.57 -17.86 1.66
C TYR A 286 4.72 -17.15 0.62
N ASN A 287 5.27 -16.93 -0.58
CA ASN A 287 4.53 -16.31 -1.67
C ASN A 287 4.58 -17.23 -2.88
N ARG A 288 3.42 -17.57 -3.38
CA ARG A 288 3.26 -18.28 -4.66
C ARG A 288 2.55 -17.35 -5.62
N THR A 289 3.22 -17.04 -6.72
CA THR A 289 2.64 -16.28 -7.84
C THR A 289 2.62 -17.18 -9.06
N SER A 290 1.44 -17.33 -9.66
CA SER A 290 1.24 -18.07 -10.89
C SER A 290 0.50 -17.22 -11.91
N ASN A 291 0.75 -17.46 -13.18
CA ASN A 291 0.04 -16.78 -14.26
C ASN A 291 -0.49 -17.78 -15.30
N SER A 292 -1.39 -17.30 -16.17
CA SER A 292 -2.00 -18.15 -17.21
C SER A 292 -0.99 -18.69 -18.22
N ARG A 293 0.22 -18.11 -18.32
CA ARG A 293 1.34 -18.55 -19.17
C ARG A 293 2.20 -19.62 -18.50
N LYS A 294 1.76 -20.15 -17.36
CA LYS A 294 2.41 -21.23 -16.59
C LYS A 294 3.80 -20.88 -16.05
N SER A 295 4.09 -19.60 -15.83
CA SER A 295 5.28 -19.22 -15.06
C SER A 295 4.89 -19.09 -13.60
N ASP A 296 5.38 -20.00 -12.77
CA ASP A 296 5.19 -19.98 -11.32
C ASP A 296 6.44 -19.42 -10.65
N ASN A 297 6.24 -18.53 -9.71
CA ASN A 297 7.31 -18.04 -8.85
C ASN A 297 6.94 -18.29 -7.39
N ASN A 298 7.76 -19.08 -6.72
CA ASN A 298 7.58 -19.45 -5.33
C ASN A 298 8.73 -18.89 -4.51
N THR A 299 8.42 -18.09 -3.50
CA THR A 299 9.44 -17.47 -2.64
C THR A 299 9.09 -17.64 -1.18
N ILE A 300 10.10 -17.70 -0.34
CA ILE A 300 9.96 -17.58 1.10
C ILE A 300 10.77 -16.37 1.60
N ASN A 301 10.13 -15.59 2.45
CA ASN A 301 10.75 -14.47 3.13
C ASN A 301 10.72 -14.74 4.62
N GLN A 302 11.88 -14.74 5.26
CA GLN A 302 12.02 -14.84 6.70
C GLN A 302 12.68 -13.58 7.24
N THR A 303 12.05 -12.96 8.22
CA THR A 303 12.64 -11.82 8.94
C THR A 303 12.68 -12.13 10.43
N VAL A 304 13.81 -11.87 11.06
CA VAL A 304 13.94 -11.88 12.52
C VAL A 304 14.53 -10.53 12.93
N ALA A 305 13.81 -9.79 13.75
CA ALA A 305 14.26 -8.51 14.30
C ALA A 305 14.29 -8.58 15.83
N THR A 306 15.40 -8.23 16.40
CA THR A 306 15.58 -8.19 17.85
C THR A 306 16.10 -6.82 18.26
N ASN A 307 15.47 -6.23 19.26
CA ASN A 307 15.97 -5.04 19.92
C ASN A 307 16.09 -5.35 21.42
N LEU A 308 17.25 -5.14 21.96
CA LEU A 308 17.52 -5.29 23.40
C LEU A 308 18.21 -4.04 23.90
N THR A 309 17.58 -3.34 24.82
CA THR A 309 18.20 -2.25 25.57
C THR A 309 18.30 -2.66 27.03
N VAL A 310 19.50 -2.62 27.57
CA VAL A 310 19.77 -2.90 28.99
C VAL A 310 20.34 -1.64 29.63
N ASN A 311 19.73 -1.22 30.75
CA ASN A 311 20.27 -0.15 31.58
C ASN A 311 21.22 -0.79 32.61
N ILE A 312 22.54 -0.65 32.41
CA ILE A 312 23.56 -1.19 33.31
C ILE A 312 23.52 -0.48 34.66
N VAL A 313 23.40 0.85 34.60
CA VAL A 313 23.16 1.72 35.74
C VAL A 313 22.16 2.80 35.36
N LYS A 314 21.66 3.59 36.32
CA LYS A 314 20.59 4.59 36.09
C LYS A 314 20.81 5.52 34.88
N LYS A 315 22.05 5.67 34.41
CA LYS A 315 22.40 6.60 33.32
C LYS A 315 23.08 5.94 32.14
N ILE A 316 23.61 4.75 32.26
CA ILE A 316 24.36 4.06 31.20
C ILE A 316 23.49 2.93 30.66
N TYR A 317 23.41 2.86 29.36
CA TYR A 317 22.65 1.81 28.65
C TYR A 317 23.43 1.25 27.48
N VAL A 318 23.12 0.02 27.14
CA VAL A 318 23.56 -0.65 25.91
C VAL A 318 22.34 -1.07 25.13
N THR A 319 22.33 -0.80 23.83
CA THR A 319 21.29 -1.27 22.93
C THR A 319 21.92 -2.15 21.85
N ALA A 320 21.37 -3.33 21.66
CA ALA A 320 21.69 -4.22 20.57
C ALA A 320 20.47 -4.35 19.64
N ASN A 321 20.67 -4.05 18.36
CA ASN A 321 19.69 -4.25 17.32
C ASN A 321 20.22 -5.28 16.33
N TYR A 322 19.53 -6.39 16.21
CA TYR A 322 19.87 -7.42 15.24
C TYR A 322 18.73 -7.63 14.27
N ASN A 323 19.03 -7.61 12.97
CA ASN A 323 18.09 -7.90 11.91
C ASN A 323 18.66 -9.00 11.01
N TYR A 324 17.89 -10.05 10.87
CA TYR A 324 18.13 -11.13 9.93
C TYR A 324 17.04 -11.09 8.87
N SER A 325 17.40 -11.18 7.61
CA SER A 325 16.48 -11.33 6.49
C SER A 325 16.99 -12.40 5.54
N LEU A 326 16.14 -13.38 5.30
CA LEU A 326 16.32 -14.41 4.29
C LEU A 326 15.25 -14.19 3.21
N TYR A 327 15.68 -14.13 1.98
CA TYR A 327 14.86 -14.28 0.79
C TYR A 327 15.36 -15.49 0.02
N HIS A 328 14.49 -16.44 -0.24
CA HIS A 328 14.80 -17.62 -1.05
C HIS A 328 13.77 -17.78 -2.15
N ASN A 329 14.25 -17.98 -3.38
CA ASN A 329 13.41 -18.19 -4.55
C ASN A 329 13.55 -19.64 -5.03
N PHE A 330 12.49 -20.41 -4.92
CA PHE A 330 12.47 -21.82 -5.32
C PHE A 330 12.42 -22.02 -6.85
N SER A 331 12.08 -20.97 -7.60
CA SER A 331 11.92 -21.06 -9.05
C SER A 331 13.17 -20.65 -9.82
N TYR A 332 14.14 -19.96 -9.17
CA TYR A 332 15.35 -19.45 -9.79
C TYR A 332 16.55 -19.60 -8.86
N ALA A 333 17.62 -20.23 -9.35
CA ALA A 333 18.79 -20.59 -8.53
C ALA A 333 19.62 -19.40 -8.01
N ASP A 334 19.57 -18.24 -8.66
CA ASP A 334 20.48 -17.11 -8.37
C ASP A 334 19.85 -15.97 -7.57
N GLY A 335 18.71 -16.21 -6.92
CA GLY A 335 17.93 -15.17 -6.26
C GLY A 335 18.03 -15.11 -4.74
N ASP A 336 18.86 -15.95 -4.12
CA ASP A 336 18.91 -16.05 -2.66
C ASP A 336 19.70 -14.91 -2.03
N VAL A 337 19.08 -14.30 -1.03
CA VAL A 337 19.72 -13.25 -0.22
C VAL A 337 19.58 -13.55 1.26
N ASN A 338 20.72 -13.53 1.92
CA ASN A 338 20.81 -13.75 3.34
C ASN A 338 21.59 -12.58 3.97
N THR A 339 20.90 -11.76 4.75
CA THR A 339 21.50 -10.58 5.38
C THR A 339 21.44 -10.66 6.90
N HIS A 340 22.52 -10.23 7.52
CA HIS A 340 22.67 -10.16 8.98
C HIS A 340 23.19 -8.78 9.34
N ILE A 341 22.39 -7.97 10.00
CA ILE A 341 22.77 -6.62 10.42
C ILE A 341 22.76 -6.57 11.94
N LEU A 342 23.91 -6.28 12.54
CA LEU A 342 24.04 -6.06 13.98
C LEU A 342 24.53 -4.64 14.23
N ASN A 343 23.72 -3.87 14.96
CA ASN A 343 24.10 -2.55 15.46
C ASN A 343 24.20 -2.59 16.97
N LEU A 344 25.28 -2.01 17.51
CA LEU A 344 25.46 -1.86 18.95
C LEU A 344 25.60 -0.39 19.31
N THR A 345 24.82 0.04 20.30
CA THR A 345 24.86 1.39 20.84
C THR A 345 25.28 1.35 22.29
N PHE A 346 26.28 2.14 22.65
CA PHE A 346 26.63 2.43 24.03
C PHE A 346 26.28 3.89 24.32
N GLY A 347 25.44 4.13 25.32
CA GLY A 347 24.92 5.46 25.60
C GLY A 347 24.92 5.85 27.07
N CYS A 348 24.98 7.16 27.30
CA CYS A 348 24.92 7.76 28.62
C CYS A 348 23.91 8.91 28.67
N LYS A 349 22.97 8.83 29.61
CA LYS A 349 22.02 9.90 29.92
C LYS A 349 22.67 10.95 30.82
N LEU A 350 22.70 12.18 30.36
CA LEU A 350 23.28 13.32 31.09
C LEU A 350 22.20 14.07 31.86
N PHE A 351 22.66 14.81 32.88
CA PHE A 351 21.86 15.64 33.76
C PHE A 351 20.90 14.88 34.69
N LYS A 352 20.46 15.53 35.78
CA LYS A 352 19.55 14.94 36.76
C LYS A 352 18.20 14.51 36.18
N LYS A 353 17.68 15.30 35.22
CA LYS A 353 16.40 15.03 34.55
C LYS A 353 16.55 14.19 33.27
N ARG A 354 17.75 13.63 32.99
CA ARG A 354 18.03 12.84 31.79
C ARG A 354 17.72 13.57 30.47
N GLN A 355 17.94 14.88 30.45
CA GLN A 355 17.64 15.74 29.30
C GLN A 355 18.69 15.62 28.17
N GLY A 356 19.94 15.26 28.54
CA GLY A 356 21.00 15.00 27.58
C GLY A 356 21.18 13.50 27.33
N ASP A 357 21.58 13.15 26.13
CA ASP A 357 21.97 11.81 25.72
C ASP A 357 23.20 11.90 24.82
N ILE A 358 24.24 11.17 25.18
CA ILE A 358 25.41 10.96 24.33
C ILE A 358 25.51 9.47 24.09
N ASN A 359 25.59 9.07 22.84
CA ASN A 359 25.78 7.68 22.49
C ASN A 359 26.67 7.49 21.28
N ILE A 360 27.37 6.36 21.27
CA ILE A 360 28.16 5.89 20.12
C ILE A 360 27.46 4.63 19.62
N THR A 361 27.14 4.62 18.34
CA THR A 361 26.55 3.49 17.65
C THR A 361 27.51 2.94 16.62
N ALA A 362 27.82 1.65 16.75
CA ALA A 362 28.51 0.88 15.72
C ALA A 362 27.45 0.24 14.81
N TYR A 363 27.41 0.67 13.56
CA TYR A 363 26.49 0.16 12.55
C TYR A 363 27.12 -0.97 11.77
N ASP A 364 26.29 -1.98 11.45
CA ASP A 364 26.62 -3.14 10.63
C ASP A 364 27.96 -3.82 11.02
N LEU A 365 28.07 -4.19 12.29
CA LEU A 365 29.26 -4.84 12.85
C LEU A 365 29.65 -6.12 12.10
N LEU A 366 28.67 -6.81 11.50
CA LEU A 366 28.90 -8.04 10.76
C LEU A 366 29.31 -7.78 9.30
N ASN A 367 29.19 -6.53 8.83
CA ASN A 367 29.51 -6.09 7.46
C ASN A 367 28.83 -6.94 6.39
N ARG A 368 27.56 -7.24 6.59
CA ARG A 368 26.75 -8.08 5.69
C ARG A 368 25.48 -7.36 5.22
N THR A 369 25.59 -6.08 4.91
CA THR A 369 24.50 -5.31 4.34
C THR A 369 24.46 -5.52 2.83
N ALA A 370 23.51 -6.29 2.36
CA ALA A 370 23.12 -6.31 0.96
C ALA A 370 21.62 -6.06 0.88
N ASN A 371 21.20 -5.12 0.06
CA ASN A 371 19.79 -4.99 -0.30
C ASN A 371 19.62 -5.50 -1.71
N PHE A 372 19.01 -6.63 -1.81
CA PHE A 372 18.58 -7.24 -3.06
C PHE A 372 17.06 -7.41 -3.00
N SER A 373 16.41 -7.10 -4.08
CA SER A 373 14.97 -7.38 -4.23
C SER A 373 14.71 -7.89 -5.64
N THR A 374 13.91 -8.93 -5.71
CA THR A 374 13.42 -9.46 -6.97
C THR A 374 11.92 -9.16 -7.06
N SER A 375 11.49 -8.61 -8.19
CA SER A 375 10.08 -8.49 -8.54
C SER A 375 9.81 -9.21 -9.84
N MET A 376 8.74 -10.01 -9.86
CA MET A 376 8.28 -10.70 -11.05
C MET A 376 6.99 -10.05 -11.53
N LEU A 377 7.01 -9.59 -12.76
CA LEU A 377 5.85 -9.13 -13.52
C LEU A 377 5.44 -10.22 -14.52
N ALA A 378 4.34 -10.00 -15.21
CA ALA A 378 3.83 -11.00 -16.15
C ALA A 378 4.78 -11.31 -17.32
N ASP A 379 5.69 -10.40 -17.61
CA ASP A 379 6.53 -10.31 -18.80
C ASP A 379 8.03 -10.24 -18.51
N TYR A 380 8.46 -9.82 -17.29
CA TYR A 380 9.86 -9.75 -16.93
C TYR A 380 10.12 -9.98 -15.44
N ILE A 381 11.36 -10.31 -15.12
CA ILE A 381 11.88 -10.37 -13.76
C ILE A 381 12.86 -9.21 -13.58
N SER A 382 12.63 -8.42 -12.54
CA SER A 382 13.53 -7.33 -12.18
C SER A 382 14.35 -7.70 -10.94
N TYR A 383 15.65 -7.57 -11.06
CA TYR A 383 16.61 -7.70 -9.96
C TYR A 383 17.13 -6.32 -9.60
N ASN A 384 16.86 -5.88 -8.39
CA ASN A 384 17.37 -4.61 -7.89
C ASN A 384 18.39 -4.87 -6.79
N TRP A 385 19.58 -4.39 -6.99
CA TRP A 385 20.65 -4.46 -6.01
C TRP A 385 21.08 -3.06 -5.60
N THR A 386 21.08 -2.80 -4.30
CA THR A 386 21.48 -1.51 -3.73
C THR A 386 22.67 -1.73 -2.81
N GLN A 387 23.80 -1.13 -3.15
CA GLN A 387 24.96 -1.11 -2.27
C GLN A 387 24.78 -0.03 -1.21
N ARG A 388 24.87 -0.42 0.06
CA ARG A 388 24.87 0.51 1.20
C ARG A 388 26.27 0.72 1.73
N SER A 389 26.48 1.80 2.48
CA SER A 389 27.70 2.01 3.25
C SER A 389 27.97 0.81 4.17
N GLY A 390 29.21 0.33 4.20
CA GLY A 390 29.62 -0.74 5.11
C GLY A 390 29.60 -0.30 6.59
N ARG A 391 30.37 -0.97 7.43
CA ARG A 391 30.49 -0.62 8.86
C ARG A 391 30.94 0.81 9.08
N TYR A 392 30.29 1.51 10.02
CA TYR A 392 30.72 2.82 10.47
C TYR A 392 30.33 3.06 11.94
N LEU A 393 31.01 4.02 12.55
CA LEU A 393 30.70 4.51 13.89
C LEU A 393 30.03 5.87 13.77
N MET A 394 28.98 6.08 14.57
CA MET A 394 28.30 7.37 14.67
C MET A 394 28.24 7.82 16.11
N LEU A 395 28.68 9.02 16.39
CA LEU A 395 28.48 9.71 17.64
C LEU A 395 27.21 10.54 17.55
N ASN A 396 26.28 10.31 18.46
CA ASN A 396 25.06 11.10 18.56
C ASN A 396 25.06 11.86 19.89
N ILE A 397 24.78 13.14 19.81
CA ILE A 397 24.59 14.01 20.97
C ILE A 397 23.22 14.65 20.85
N SER A 398 22.36 14.44 21.82
CA SER A 398 21.02 15.02 21.83
C SER A 398 20.70 15.68 23.17
N TYR A 399 19.97 16.77 23.12
CA TYR A 399 19.47 17.48 24.30
C TYR A 399 17.99 17.79 24.13
N LYS A 400 17.17 17.36 25.09
CA LYS A 400 15.74 17.63 25.11
C LYS A 400 15.45 18.90 25.91
N PHE A 401 15.03 19.94 25.21
CA PHE A 401 14.51 21.15 25.83
C PHE A 401 13.06 20.92 26.24
N ASP A 402 12.83 20.81 27.54
CA ASP A 402 11.49 20.68 28.09
C ASP A 402 11.08 22.01 28.72
N LYS A 403 10.29 22.80 28.00
CA LYS A 403 9.70 24.04 28.50
C LYS A 403 8.32 23.71 29.07
N THR A 404 8.27 22.91 30.14
CA THR A 404 7.03 22.77 30.92
C THR A 404 6.79 24.11 31.62
N GLY A 405 6.00 24.96 30.99
CA GLY A 405 5.42 26.11 31.68
C GLY A 405 4.66 25.60 32.89
N LYS A 406 5.02 26.05 34.07
CA LYS A 406 4.22 25.84 35.27
C LYS A 406 2.83 26.36 34.96
N LEU A 407 1.86 25.47 34.75
CA LEU A 407 0.45 25.84 34.85
C LEU A 407 0.26 26.36 36.28
N LYS A 408 0.16 27.71 36.42
CA LYS A 408 -0.33 28.29 37.64
C LYS A 408 -1.69 27.67 37.95
N LYS A 409 -1.81 26.94 39.05
CA LYS A 409 -3.10 26.66 39.63
C LYS A 409 -3.80 28.01 39.76
N ARG A 410 -4.91 28.17 39.08
CA ARG A 410 -5.90 29.22 39.41
C ARG A 410 -6.57 28.73 40.69
N ASP A 411 -6.36 29.45 41.74
CA ASP A 411 -7.11 29.39 42.99
C ASP A 411 -8.59 29.71 42.70
#